data_138c6e2a85f3803900be5732fd3dbbc4
#
_entry.id   138c6e2a85f3803900be5732fd3dbbc4
#
_cell.length_a   1.000
_cell.length_b   1.000
_cell.length_c   1.000
_cell.angle_alpha   90.00
_cell.angle_beta   90.00
_cell.angle_gamma   90.00
#
_symmetry.space_group_name_H-M   'P 1'
#
loop_
_entity.id
_entity.type
_entity.pdbx_description
1 polymer ?
#
loop_
_entity_poly.entity_id
_entity_poly.type
_entity_poly.pdbx_seq_one_letter_code
_entity_poly.pdbx_strand_id
1 'polypeptide(L)'
;MKRLNIVQVISNSPNAQKLPPTNQGGTEKIVYELTENLVRRGHRVTLFAARGSRTRAKLVPFPKGLRNQGIARYVLNKMPRDVDVIHDHTFRSVLGRLNHRIPIVCTVHLPEKQRVKNPVYVSKRARMVMGKNRGHYVYNGLNPSEYEFSDKKRNFMLFMGRIMREKGVLQAIEIAERTKKKLIIAGPIKNHAFFRNEIAPRIKRNPNIRFVGPIGGKKKQKLLKYASCLLFPTLWEEPFGLVMIEAMACGTPVIALKRGAVPEVMAGFPQFVCRSVNEMVAKVKAGKYPPPAVLRRYVIRRFTTYRMTTKYLKIYQKVMKK
;
A
#
# COMPACT_ATOMS: atom_id res chain seq x y z
N MET A 1 -2.85 17.33 -22.33
CA MET A 1 -1.96 17.75 -21.22
C MET A 1 -0.53 17.79 -21.77
N LYS A 2 0.27 18.85 -21.48
CA LYS A 2 1.68 18.92 -21.94
C LYS A 2 2.46 17.69 -21.49
N ARG A 3 3.34 17.16 -22.35
CA ARG A 3 4.26 16.08 -22.03
C ARG A 3 5.29 16.59 -20.99
N LEU A 4 5.49 15.83 -19.94
CA LEU A 4 6.44 16.18 -18.86
C LEU A 4 7.62 15.20 -18.83
N ASN A 5 8.76 15.69 -18.38
CA ASN A 5 9.95 14.92 -18.04
C ASN A 5 10.01 14.74 -16.51
N ILE A 6 9.74 13.54 -16.04
CA ILE A 6 9.52 13.25 -14.63
C ILE A 6 10.61 12.30 -14.13
N VAL A 7 11.23 12.66 -13.03
CA VAL A 7 12.13 11.76 -12.30
C VAL A 7 11.37 11.15 -11.14
N GLN A 8 11.28 9.82 -11.09
CA GLN A 8 10.72 9.05 -9.97
C GLN A 8 11.87 8.41 -9.18
N VAL A 9 11.84 8.53 -7.86
CA VAL A 9 12.91 8.01 -7.00
C VAL A 9 12.33 7.19 -5.86
N ILE A 10 12.79 5.94 -5.70
CA ILE A 10 12.43 5.08 -4.57
C ILE A 10 13.65 4.75 -3.73
N SER A 11 13.46 4.30 -2.50
CA SER A 11 14.56 3.89 -1.61
C SER A 11 15.38 2.71 -2.17
N ASN A 12 16.67 2.72 -1.83
CA ASN A 12 17.59 1.62 -2.07
C ASN A 12 18.15 1.12 -0.72
N SER A 13 17.29 0.75 0.21
CA SER A 13 17.74 0.15 1.47
C SER A 13 18.25 -1.29 1.24
N PRO A 14 18.98 -1.91 2.19
CA PRO A 14 19.48 -3.28 2.03
C PRO A 14 18.41 -4.30 1.63
N ASN A 15 17.15 -4.03 1.95
CA ASN A 15 15.98 -4.84 1.59
C ASN A 15 15.14 -4.22 0.47
N ALA A 16 15.72 -3.32 -0.35
CA ALA A 16 15.00 -2.72 -1.48
C ALA A 16 14.51 -3.81 -2.43
N GLN A 17 13.21 -3.80 -2.69
CA GLN A 17 12.62 -4.74 -3.63
C GLN A 17 12.74 -4.22 -5.05
N LYS A 18 12.95 -5.15 -5.98
CA LYS A 18 12.86 -4.86 -7.41
C LYS A 18 11.43 -4.47 -7.76
N LEU A 19 11.27 -3.66 -8.78
CA LEU A 19 9.98 -3.29 -9.35
C LEU A 19 9.70 -4.12 -10.61
N PRO A 20 8.47 -4.64 -10.81
CA PRO A 20 7.39 -4.71 -9.81
C PRO A 20 7.76 -5.63 -8.64
N PRO A 21 7.23 -5.38 -7.44
CA PRO A 21 7.51 -6.24 -6.29
C PRO A 21 6.84 -7.61 -6.48
N THR A 22 7.59 -8.67 -6.23
CA THR A 22 7.09 -10.05 -6.36
C THR A 22 6.27 -10.51 -5.15
N ASN A 23 6.56 -9.92 -3.99
CA ASN A 23 5.93 -10.24 -2.71
C ASN A 23 5.20 -9.01 -2.12
N GLN A 24 5.38 -8.78 -0.83
CA GLN A 24 4.83 -7.61 -0.16
C GLN A 24 5.75 -6.40 -0.33
N GLY A 25 5.26 -5.33 -0.92
CA GLY A 25 5.97 -4.07 -1.12
C GLY A 25 4.95 -2.99 -1.48
N GLY A 26 4.30 -2.40 -0.47
CA GLY A 26 3.23 -1.44 -0.70
C GLY A 26 3.71 -0.18 -1.41
N THR A 27 4.81 0.40 -0.94
CA THR A 27 5.42 1.59 -1.57
C THR A 27 5.92 1.27 -2.97
N GLU A 28 6.62 0.14 -3.11
CA GLU A 28 7.15 -0.34 -4.40
C GLU A 28 6.03 -0.56 -5.42
N LYS A 29 4.91 -1.16 -5.00
CA LYS A 29 3.74 -1.35 -5.87
C LYS A 29 3.19 0.00 -6.34
N ILE A 30 3.04 0.96 -5.44
CA ILE A 30 2.51 2.30 -5.78
C ILE A 30 3.44 3.05 -6.73
N VAL A 31 4.75 3.02 -6.50
CA VAL A 31 5.72 3.68 -7.37
C VAL A 31 5.71 3.04 -8.76
N TYR A 32 5.70 1.71 -8.83
CA TYR A 32 5.58 0.99 -10.09
C TYR A 32 4.32 1.38 -10.86
N GLU A 33 3.15 1.29 -10.23
CA GLU A 33 1.86 1.62 -10.83
C GLU A 33 1.81 3.06 -11.35
N LEU A 34 2.31 4.00 -10.55
CA LEU A 34 2.38 5.41 -10.94
C LEU A 34 3.31 5.61 -12.14
N THR A 35 4.50 5.02 -12.09
CA THR A 35 5.51 5.10 -13.16
C THR A 35 4.95 4.56 -14.48
N GLU A 36 4.41 3.36 -14.47
CA GLU A 36 3.84 2.72 -15.66
C GLU A 36 2.66 3.52 -16.25
N ASN A 37 1.82 4.11 -15.38
CA ASN A 37 0.70 4.89 -15.84
C ASN A 37 1.12 6.27 -16.39
N LEU A 38 2.17 6.89 -15.84
CA LEU A 38 2.75 8.12 -16.38
C LEU A 38 3.32 7.88 -17.79
N VAL A 39 4.09 6.80 -17.98
CA VAL A 39 4.63 6.41 -19.30
C VAL A 39 3.49 6.16 -20.30
N ARG A 40 2.47 5.38 -19.87
CA ARG A 40 1.30 5.06 -20.70
C ARG A 40 0.52 6.31 -21.15
N ARG A 41 0.61 7.42 -20.39
CA ARG A 41 0.03 8.72 -20.73
C ARG A 41 0.95 9.63 -21.54
N GLY A 42 2.06 9.12 -22.07
CA GLY A 42 2.97 9.82 -22.95
C GLY A 42 4.00 10.71 -22.26
N HIS A 43 4.13 10.65 -20.91
CA HIS A 43 5.19 11.38 -20.21
C HIS A 43 6.52 10.65 -20.33
N ARG A 44 7.63 11.40 -20.37
CA ARG A 44 8.99 10.85 -20.25
C ARG A 44 9.30 10.63 -18.78
N VAL A 45 9.55 9.38 -18.38
CA VAL A 45 9.82 9.05 -16.98
C VAL A 45 11.18 8.40 -16.85
N THR A 46 12.02 8.93 -15.96
CA THR A 46 13.25 8.29 -15.51
C THR A 46 13.04 7.77 -14.10
N LEU A 47 13.18 6.46 -13.90
CA LEU A 47 12.98 5.80 -12.63
C LEU A 47 14.32 5.40 -12.01
N PHE A 48 14.60 5.92 -10.81
CA PHE A 48 15.72 5.49 -9.97
C PHE A 48 15.24 4.43 -8.99
N ALA A 49 15.69 3.19 -9.17
CA ALA A 49 15.25 2.05 -8.39
C ALA A 49 16.33 0.96 -8.24
N ALA A 50 16.04 -0.09 -7.50
CA ALA A 50 16.95 -1.21 -7.31
C ALA A 50 17.34 -1.87 -8.64
N ARG A 51 18.59 -2.31 -8.74
CA ARG A 51 19.10 -3.07 -9.92
C ARG A 51 18.25 -4.30 -10.18
N GLY A 52 17.93 -4.54 -11.45
CA GLY A 52 17.06 -5.64 -11.90
C GLY A 52 15.57 -5.37 -11.77
N SER A 53 15.16 -4.13 -11.49
CA SER A 53 13.78 -3.67 -11.70
C SER A 53 13.44 -3.69 -13.19
N ARG A 54 12.14 -3.89 -13.50
CA ARG A 54 11.59 -3.87 -14.87
C ARG A 54 10.50 -2.82 -14.94
N THR A 55 10.56 -1.95 -15.95
CA THR A 55 9.63 -0.86 -16.17
C THR A 55 9.69 -0.40 -17.62
N ARG A 56 8.63 0.25 -18.10
CA ARG A 56 8.62 0.93 -19.41
C ARG A 56 9.31 2.31 -19.36
N ALA A 57 9.56 2.84 -18.16
CA ALA A 57 10.33 4.05 -17.98
C ALA A 57 11.82 3.81 -18.24
N LYS A 58 12.59 4.88 -18.45
CA LYS A 58 14.05 4.80 -18.44
C LYS A 58 14.52 4.44 -17.01
N LEU A 59 15.01 3.21 -16.82
CA LEU A 59 15.54 2.78 -15.54
C LEU A 59 16.99 3.28 -15.37
N VAL A 60 17.25 3.94 -14.24
CA VAL A 60 18.59 4.22 -13.74
C VAL A 60 18.78 3.40 -12.46
N PRO A 61 19.47 2.26 -12.53
CA PRO A 61 19.63 1.38 -11.38
C PRO A 61 20.58 1.98 -10.37
N PHE A 62 20.25 1.84 -9.08
CA PHE A 62 21.17 2.20 -8.02
C PHE A 62 22.39 1.26 -7.98
N PRO A 63 23.58 1.77 -7.67
CA PRO A 63 24.76 0.95 -7.41
C PRO A 63 24.53 0.00 -6.22
N LYS A 64 25.21 -1.14 -6.26
CA LYS A 64 25.22 -2.07 -5.13
C LYS A 64 25.77 -1.33 -3.89
N GLY A 65 25.10 -1.50 -2.75
CA GLY A 65 25.53 -0.89 -1.48
C GLY A 65 25.17 0.59 -1.29
N LEU A 66 24.61 1.28 -2.28
CA LEU A 66 24.17 2.66 -2.09
C LEU A 66 23.08 2.74 -1.02
N ARG A 67 23.36 3.44 0.07
CA ARG A 67 22.42 3.68 1.17
C ARG A 67 21.59 4.94 0.91
N ASN A 68 20.48 5.10 1.63
CA ASN A 68 19.56 6.24 1.49
C ASN A 68 20.30 7.62 1.56
N GLN A 69 21.34 7.74 2.37
CA GLN A 69 22.12 8.99 2.48
C GLN A 69 22.78 9.42 1.17
N GLY A 70 23.19 8.47 0.32
CA GLY A 70 23.83 8.74 -0.97
C GLY A 70 22.83 8.92 -2.14
N ILE A 71 21.55 8.58 -1.95
CA ILE A 71 20.57 8.60 -3.04
C ILE A 71 20.42 9.99 -3.65
N ALA A 72 20.31 11.02 -2.82
CA ALA A 72 20.11 12.38 -3.31
C ALA A 72 21.25 12.83 -4.25
N ARG A 73 22.49 12.67 -3.82
CA ARG A 73 23.68 13.00 -4.64
C ARG A 73 23.71 12.20 -5.93
N TYR A 74 23.45 10.88 -5.84
CA TYR A 74 23.45 10.00 -7.01
C TYR A 74 22.38 10.41 -8.04
N VAL A 75 21.16 10.68 -7.58
CA VAL A 75 20.04 11.10 -8.44
C VAL A 75 20.36 12.43 -9.13
N LEU A 76 20.80 13.45 -8.39
CA LEU A 76 21.11 14.77 -8.94
C LEU A 76 22.24 14.72 -9.99
N ASN A 77 23.23 13.84 -9.80
CA ASN A 77 24.33 13.69 -10.75
C ASN A 77 23.96 12.86 -12.00
N LYS A 78 22.94 11.98 -11.91
CA LYS A 78 22.61 11.04 -13.00
C LYS A 78 21.27 11.34 -13.68
N MET A 79 20.46 12.27 -13.17
CA MET A 79 19.18 12.61 -13.77
C MET A 79 19.40 13.37 -15.09
N PRO A 80 18.42 13.34 -16.02
CA PRO A 80 18.42 14.17 -17.23
C PRO A 80 18.50 15.68 -16.90
N ARG A 81 19.01 16.48 -17.83
CA ARG A 81 19.09 17.94 -17.65
C ARG A 81 17.74 18.65 -17.77
N ASP A 82 16.84 18.10 -18.60
CA ASP A 82 15.54 18.65 -18.97
C ASP A 82 14.37 18.13 -18.09
N VAL A 83 14.57 18.02 -16.78
CA VAL A 83 13.57 17.51 -15.83
C VAL A 83 12.62 18.63 -15.41
N ASP A 84 11.31 18.38 -15.55
CA ASP A 84 10.25 19.29 -15.11
C ASP A 84 9.91 19.13 -13.61
N VAL A 85 9.96 17.91 -13.09
CA VAL A 85 9.62 17.59 -11.69
C VAL A 85 10.32 16.32 -11.20
N ILE A 86 10.77 16.36 -9.95
CA ILE A 86 11.27 15.18 -9.23
C ILE A 86 10.20 14.70 -8.26
N HIS A 87 9.88 13.41 -8.29
CA HIS A 87 8.97 12.81 -7.33
C HIS A 87 9.70 11.82 -6.41
N ASP A 88 9.83 12.22 -5.16
CA ASP A 88 10.51 11.48 -4.11
C ASP A 88 9.56 10.55 -3.36
N HIS A 89 9.84 9.25 -3.40
CA HIS A 89 9.17 8.21 -2.61
C HIS A 89 10.14 7.54 -1.62
N THR A 90 11.30 8.13 -1.41
CA THR A 90 12.30 7.51 -0.55
C THR A 90 11.89 7.51 0.91
N PHE A 91 12.33 6.49 1.65
CA PHE A 91 12.23 6.50 3.10
C PHE A 91 13.02 7.69 3.67
N ARG A 92 12.41 8.46 4.55
CA ARG A 92 12.91 9.74 5.08
C ARG A 92 12.99 10.87 4.05
N SER A 93 12.34 10.75 2.89
CA SER A 93 12.18 11.84 1.93
C SER A 93 13.50 12.58 1.61
N VAL A 94 14.53 11.83 1.22
CA VAL A 94 15.90 12.37 1.14
C VAL A 94 16.09 13.49 0.12
N LEU A 95 15.30 13.52 -0.97
CA LEU A 95 15.27 14.62 -1.92
C LEU A 95 14.28 15.71 -1.51
N GLY A 96 13.14 15.34 -0.93
CA GLY A 96 12.07 16.26 -0.52
C GLY A 96 12.50 17.33 0.48
N ARG A 97 13.68 17.20 1.10
CA ARG A 97 14.28 18.14 2.04
C ARG A 97 15.20 19.16 1.37
N LEU A 98 15.60 18.89 0.13
CA LEU A 98 16.56 19.73 -0.57
C LEU A 98 15.95 21.04 -1.06
N ASN A 99 16.76 22.09 -1.09
CA ASN A 99 16.44 23.28 -1.85
C ASN A 99 17.02 23.12 -3.27
N HIS A 100 16.16 22.83 -4.24
CA HIS A 100 16.57 22.59 -5.62
C HIS A 100 15.73 23.40 -6.58
N ARG A 101 16.35 23.85 -7.71
CA ARG A 101 15.66 24.66 -8.74
C ARG A 101 14.49 23.91 -9.40
N ILE A 102 14.64 22.59 -9.61
CA ILE A 102 13.57 21.75 -10.11
C ILE A 102 12.63 21.45 -8.94
N PRO A 103 11.29 21.63 -9.11
CA PRO A 103 10.35 21.35 -8.04
C PRO A 103 10.37 19.87 -7.65
N ILE A 104 10.38 19.61 -6.33
CA ILE A 104 10.35 18.26 -5.77
C ILE A 104 8.99 18.04 -5.10
N VAL A 105 8.27 17.02 -5.53
CA VAL A 105 7.07 16.49 -4.85
C VAL A 105 7.50 15.28 -4.02
N CYS A 106 7.00 15.17 -2.81
CA CYS A 106 7.36 14.08 -1.92
C CYS A 106 6.13 13.31 -1.45
N THR A 107 6.03 12.01 -1.79
CA THR A 107 4.99 11.17 -1.21
C THR A 107 5.44 10.60 0.11
N VAL A 108 4.77 11.02 1.19
CA VAL A 108 5.00 10.58 2.56
C VAL A 108 4.20 9.31 2.82
N HIS A 109 4.84 8.15 2.67
CA HIS A 109 4.21 6.83 2.88
C HIS A 109 4.14 6.42 4.35
N LEU A 110 5.07 6.91 5.16
CA LEU A 110 5.20 6.66 6.61
C LEU A 110 5.42 7.97 7.34
N PRO A 111 5.18 8.02 8.68
CA PRO A 111 5.45 9.22 9.46
C PRO A 111 6.87 9.75 9.24
N GLU A 112 6.97 11.04 8.95
CA GLU A 112 8.22 11.76 8.72
C GLU A 112 8.36 12.86 9.77
N LYS A 113 9.50 12.88 10.48
CA LYS A 113 9.77 13.88 11.53
C LYS A 113 10.25 15.22 10.96
N GLN A 114 10.86 15.20 9.78
CA GLN A 114 11.43 16.40 9.19
C GLN A 114 10.48 17.03 8.18
N ARG A 115 10.55 18.36 8.08
CA ARG A 115 9.78 19.10 7.10
C ARG A 115 10.27 18.79 5.69
N VAL A 116 9.34 18.44 4.79
CA VAL A 116 9.61 18.21 3.37
C VAL A 116 8.88 19.24 2.51
N LYS A 117 9.43 19.53 1.34
CA LYS A 117 8.78 20.41 0.35
C LYS A 117 7.69 19.65 -0.40
N ASN A 118 6.58 20.33 -0.72
CA ASN A 118 5.44 19.79 -1.45
C ASN A 118 5.02 18.38 -1.01
N PRO A 119 4.72 18.15 0.28
CA PRO A 119 4.35 16.84 0.77
C PRO A 119 3.00 16.40 0.22
N VAL A 120 2.92 15.13 -0.17
CA VAL A 120 1.68 14.46 -0.58
C VAL A 120 1.49 13.24 0.30
N TYR A 121 0.39 13.20 1.01
CA TYR A 121 0.02 12.09 1.90
C TYR A 121 -0.88 11.11 1.18
N VAL A 122 -0.85 9.84 1.59
CA VAL A 122 -1.58 8.76 0.91
C VAL A 122 -3.07 8.70 1.27
N SER A 123 -3.54 9.57 2.19
CA SER A 123 -4.94 9.70 2.60
C SER A 123 -5.20 11.05 3.24
N LYS A 124 -6.47 11.44 3.44
CA LYS A 124 -6.86 12.62 4.22
C LYS A 124 -6.40 12.49 5.67
N ARG A 125 -6.61 11.30 6.26
CA ARG A 125 -6.19 11.02 7.63
C ARG A 125 -4.68 11.15 7.79
N ALA A 126 -3.89 10.58 6.86
CA ALA A 126 -2.45 10.73 6.86
C ALA A 126 -2.02 12.20 6.76
N ARG A 127 -2.67 13.01 5.90
CA ARG A 127 -2.43 14.45 5.83
C ARG A 127 -2.76 15.17 7.16
N MET A 128 -3.86 14.80 7.78
CA MET A 128 -4.25 15.39 9.07
C MET A 128 -3.24 15.06 10.17
N VAL A 129 -2.86 13.80 10.32
CA VAL A 129 -2.01 13.33 11.42
C VAL A 129 -0.55 13.65 11.19
N MET A 130 0.00 13.34 10.00
CA MET A 130 1.41 13.53 9.70
C MET A 130 1.72 14.94 9.19
N GLY A 131 0.81 15.54 8.43
CA GLY A 131 0.97 16.84 7.80
C GLY A 131 0.36 18.01 8.60
N LYS A 132 -0.27 17.75 9.74
CA LYS A 132 -1.01 18.79 10.49
C LYS A 132 -1.93 19.61 9.57
N ASN A 133 -2.65 18.91 8.69
CA ASN A 133 -3.50 19.45 7.62
C ASN A 133 -2.79 20.25 6.51
N ARG A 134 -1.46 20.30 6.49
CA ARG A 134 -0.67 20.94 5.42
C ARG A 134 -0.38 19.95 4.29
N GLY A 135 -0.01 20.49 3.13
CA GLY A 135 0.30 19.68 1.93
C GLY A 135 -0.93 19.13 1.20
N HIS A 136 -0.69 18.18 0.32
CA HIS A 136 -1.71 17.54 -0.51
C HIS A 136 -1.99 16.12 -0.02
N TYR A 137 -3.06 15.49 -0.51
CA TYR A 137 -3.24 14.05 -0.39
C TYR A 137 -3.67 13.45 -1.73
N VAL A 138 -3.18 12.24 -1.98
CA VAL A 138 -3.58 11.41 -3.10
C VAL A 138 -3.78 9.99 -2.61
N TYR A 139 -4.99 9.46 -2.76
CA TYR A 139 -5.23 8.06 -2.43
C TYR A 139 -4.38 7.14 -3.31
N ASN A 140 -3.80 6.13 -2.72
CA ASN A 140 -3.18 5.06 -3.46
C ASN A 140 -4.20 4.39 -4.39
N GLY A 141 -3.74 3.98 -5.54
CA GLY A 141 -4.54 3.31 -6.55
C GLY A 141 -3.94 1.98 -6.96
N LEU A 142 -4.77 1.12 -7.50
CA LEU A 142 -4.37 -0.13 -8.11
C LEU A 142 -4.88 -0.22 -9.56
N ASN A 143 -4.25 -1.07 -10.36
CA ASN A 143 -4.77 -1.42 -11.68
C ASN A 143 -5.77 -2.58 -11.51
N PRO A 144 -7.09 -2.35 -11.70
CA PRO A 144 -8.09 -3.40 -11.46
C PRO A 144 -7.93 -4.63 -12.36
N SER A 145 -7.30 -4.51 -13.53
CA SER A 145 -7.07 -5.65 -14.44
C SER A 145 -6.06 -6.65 -13.91
N GLU A 146 -5.21 -6.24 -12.96
CA GLU A 146 -4.25 -7.13 -12.30
C GLU A 146 -4.87 -7.97 -11.17
N TYR A 147 -6.14 -7.74 -10.83
CA TYR A 147 -6.84 -8.40 -9.73
C TYR A 147 -7.96 -9.28 -10.26
N GLU A 148 -7.79 -10.60 -10.09
CA GLU A 148 -8.79 -11.58 -10.47
C GLU A 148 -10.04 -11.43 -9.59
N PHE A 149 -11.18 -11.28 -10.24
CA PHE A 149 -12.48 -11.19 -9.56
C PHE A 149 -13.11 -12.58 -9.38
N SER A 150 -13.86 -12.77 -8.29
CA SER A 150 -14.79 -13.89 -8.12
C SER A 150 -15.97 -13.49 -7.23
N ASP A 151 -17.14 -13.91 -7.61
CA ASP A 151 -18.34 -13.92 -6.79
C ASP A 151 -18.40 -15.14 -5.85
N LYS A 152 -17.74 -16.24 -6.25
CA LYS A 152 -17.64 -17.47 -5.45
C LYS A 152 -16.60 -17.32 -4.35
N LYS A 153 -17.01 -17.48 -3.10
CA LYS A 153 -16.15 -17.42 -1.91
C LYS A 153 -16.01 -18.80 -1.28
N ARG A 154 -14.85 -19.06 -0.67
CA ARG A 154 -14.59 -20.30 0.09
C ARG A 154 -14.70 -20.03 1.59
N ASN A 155 -14.90 -21.06 2.36
CA ASN A 155 -15.10 -20.97 3.81
C ASN A 155 -13.77 -20.77 4.56
N PHE A 156 -13.10 -19.63 4.36
CA PHE A 156 -11.96 -19.20 5.16
C PHE A 156 -11.88 -17.66 5.21
N MET A 157 -11.50 -17.14 6.36
CA MET A 157 -11.13 -15.75 6.56
C MET A 157 -9.65 -15.56 6.19
N LEU A 158 -9.27 -14.36 5.79
CA LEU A 158 -7.89 -14.02 5.44
C LEU A 158 -7.38 -12.88 6.32
N PHE A 159 -6.22 -13.06 6.93
CA PHE A 159 -5.38 -11.97 7.42
C PHE A 159 -4.17 -11.87 6.49
N MET A 160 -3.89 -10.66 5.99
CA MET A 160 -2.74 -10.44 5.10
C MET A 160 -2.01 -9.15 5.46
N GLY A 161 -0.78 -9.32 5.98
CA GLY A 161 0.05 -8.20 6.40
C GLY A 161 1.33 -8.67 7.07
N ARG A 162 2.20 -7.72 7.43
CA ARG A 162 3.38 -8.03 8.25
C ARG A 162 2.96 -8.62 9.59
N ILE A 163 3.61 -9.72 9.99
CA ILE A 163 3.34 -10.36 11.29
C ILE A 163 4.08 -9.57 12.36
N MET A 164 3.34 -8.68 12.99
CA MET A 164 3.76 -7.81 14.08
C MET A 164 2.53 -7.36 14.87
N ARG A 165 2.70 -7.01 16.14
CA ARG A 165 1.59 -6.73 17.07
C ARG A 165 0.65 -5.64 16.55
N GLU A 166 1.20 -4.58 16.02
CA GLU A 166 0.46 -3.41 15.57
C GLU A 166 -0.45 -3.68 14.36
N LYS A 167 -0.19 -4.76 13.61
CA LYS A 167 -1.04 -5.18 12.49
C LYS A 167 -2.24 -6.01 12.92
N GLY A 168 -2.31 -6.37 14.21
CA GLY A 168 -3.50 -7.01 14.78
C GLY A 168 -3.64 -8.48 14.45
N VAL A 169 -2.55 -9.22 14.22
CA VAL A 169 -2.63 -10.65 13.91
C VAL A 169 -3.21 -11.47 15.08
N LEU A 170 -2.96 -11.06 16.34
CA LEU A 170 -3.58 -11.69 17.52
C LEU A 170 -5.09 -11.51 17.53
N GLN A 171 -5.57 -10.31 17.17
CA GLN A 171 -7.00 -10.03 17.05
C GLN A 171 -7.65 -10.87 15.94
N ALA A 172 -6.95 -11.08 14.83
CA ALA A 172 -7.44 -11.97 13.77
C ALA A 172 -7.55 -13.44 14.25
N ILE A 173 -6.58 -13.91 15.03
CA ILE A 173 -6.59 -15.23 15.65
C ILE A 173 -7.75 -15.33 16.66
N GLU A 174 -7.91 -14.35 17.55
CA GLU A 174 -9.02 -14.29 18.50
C GLU A 174 -10.38 -14.37 17.80
N ILE A 175 -10.56 -13.63 16.71
CA ILE A 175 -11.80 -13.69 15.91
C ILE A 175 -12.02 -15.10 15.38
N ALA A 176 -10.98 -15.77 14.88
CA ALA A 176 -11.09 -17.13 14.35
C ALA A 176 -11.48 -18.14 15.44
N GLU A 177 -10.86 -18.06 16.62
CA GLU A 177 -11.16 -18.91 17.78
C GLU A 177 -12.60 -18.74 18.25
N ARG A 178 -13.04 -17.49 18.43
CA ARG A 178 -14.40 -17.16 18.93
C ARG A 178 -15.51 -17.47 17.90
N THR A 179 -15.17 -17.50 16.62
CA THR A 179 -16.14 -17.81 15.53
C THR A 179 -16.05 -19.25 15.05
N LYS A 180 -15.03 -20.02 15.48
CA LYS A 180 -14.71 -21.37 15.04
C LYS A 180 -14.55 -21.50 13.52
N LYS A 181 -14.21 -20.38 12.84
CA LYS A 181 -14.04 -20.34 11.38
C LYS A 181 -12.56 -20.46 10.98
N LYS A 182 -12.31 -21.00 9.79
CA LYS A 182 -10.96 -21.14 9.24
C LYS A 182 -10.33 -19.77 8.99
N LEU A 183 -9.06 -19.60 9.40
CA LEU A 183 -8.25 -18.40 9.18
C LEU A 183 -6.95 -18.76 8.47
N ILE A 184 -6.69 -18.10 7.36
CA ILE A 184 -5.38 -18.13 6.71
C ILE A 184 -4.65 -16.81 7.05
N ILE A 185 -3.45 -16.94 7.61
CA ILE A 185 -2.56 -15.84 7.95
C ILE A 185 -1.44 -15.81 6.93
N ALA A 186 -1.27 -14.69 6.22
CA ALA A 186 -0.25 -14.51 5.18
C ALA A 186 0.58 -13.25 5.43
N GLY A 187 1.90 -13.38 5.36
CA GLY A 187 2.83 -12.25 5.44
C GLY A 187 4.17 -12.57 6.07
N PRO A 188 5.15 -11.67 5.93
CA PRO A 188 6.48 -11.86 6.50
C PRO A 188 6.46 -11.63 8.01
N ILE A 189 7.18 -12.47 8.73
CA ILE A 189 7.46 -12.28 10.15
C ILE A 189 8.44 -11.12 10.28
N LYS A 190 8.05 -10.07 11.04
CA LYS A 190 8.89 -8.91 11.34
C LYS A 190 9.43 -8.90 12.76
N ASN A 191 8.79 -9.64 13.65
CA ASN A 191 9.24 -9.88 15.01
C ASN A 191 9.19 -11.38 15.27
N HIS A 192 10.34 -12.04 15.25
CA HIS A 192 10.45 -13.49 15.41
C HIS A 192 10.14 -13.95 16.84
N ALA A 193 10.50 -13.17 17.87
CA ALA A 193 10.16 -13.49 19.25
C ALA A 193 8.63 -13.46 19.45
N PHE A 194 7.98 -12.40 18.98
CA PHE A 194 6.52 -12.28 19.00
C PHE A 194 5.83 -13.46 18.29
N PHE A 195 6.34 -13.83 17.10
CA PHE A 195 5.77 -14.97 16.38
C PHE A 195 5.91 -16.28 17.16
N ARG A 196 7.11 -16.60 17.67
CA ARG A 196 7.37 -17.86 18.41
C ARG A 196 6.56 -17.95 19.70
N ASN A 197 6.51 -16.86 20.46
CA ASN A 197 5.96 -16.89 21.81
C ASN A 197 4.43 -16.72 21.83
N GLU A 198 3.85 -15.97 20.89
CA GLU A 198 2.44 -15.61 20.96
C GLU A 198 1.57 -16.14 19.79
N ILE A 199 2.15 -16.29 18.60
CA ILE A 199 1.40 -16.68 17.42
C ILE A 199 1.49 -18.19 17.16
N ALA A 200 2.69 -18.74 17.11
CA ALA A 200 2.90 -20.16 16.78
C ALA A 200 2.19 -21.12 17.74
N PRO A 201 2.18 -20.91 19.08
CA PRO A 201 1.46 -21.78 20.00
C PRO A 201 -0.06 -21.80 19.74
N ARG A 202 -0.66 -20.65 19.42
CA ARG A 202 -2.10 -20.56 19.11
C ARG A 202 -2.44 -21.28 17.81
N ILE A 203 -1.60 -21.14 16.78
CA ILE A 203 -1.75 -21.88 15.51
C ILE A 203 -1.65 -23.38 15.75
N LYS A 204 -0.67 -23.84 16.55
CA LYS A 204 -0.48 -25.28 16.86
C LYS A 204 -1.69 -25.89 17.58
N ARG A 205 -2.35 -25.10 18.45
CA ARG A 205 -3.53 -25.56 19.22
C ARG A 205 -4.83 -25.53 18.42
N ASN A 206 -4.88 -24.83 17.28
CA ASN A 206 -6.12 -24.65 16.54
C ASN A 206 -5.97 -25.04 15.06
N PRO A 207 -6.48 -26.21 14.63
CA PRO A 207 -6.35 -26.71 13.26
C PRO A 207 -7.06 -25.82 12.21
N ASN A 208 -7.97 -24.95 12.66
CA ASN A 208 -8.63 -23.99 11.78
C ASN A 208 -7.76 -22.77 11.42
N ILE A 209 -6.59 -22.62 12.03
CA ILE A 209 -5.70 -21.48 11.79
C ILE A 209 -4.43 -21.95 11.09
N ARG A 210 -4.15 -21.38 9.92
CA ARG A 210 -2.98 -21.73 9.11
C ARG A 210 -2.15 -20.50 8.79
N PHE A 211 -0.85 -20.56 9.08
CA PHE A 211 0.13 -19.60 8.61
C PHE A 211 0.79 -20.10 7.31
N VAL A 212 0.81 -19.26 6.28
CA VAL A 212 1.33 -19.62 4.94
C VAL A 212 2.58 -18.82 4.55
N GLY A 213 3.12 -18.02 5.47
CA GLY A 213 4.31 -17.21 5.21
C GLY A 213 4.07 -16.02 4.26
N PRO A 214 5.13 -15.40 3.78
CA PRO A 214 5.05 -14.35 2.76
C PRO A 214 4.61 -14.94 1.42
N ILE A 215 3.64 -14.29 0.78
CA ILE A 215 3.08 -14.72 -0.50
C ILE A 215 2.97 -13.58 -1.50
N GLY A 216 3.05 -13.92 -2.78
CA GLY A 216 2.90 -13.00 -3.91
C GLY A 216 2.28 -13.68 -5.12
N GLY A 217 2.19 -12.96 -6.23
CA GLY A 217 1.73 -13.47 -7.52
C GLY A 217 0.39 -14.22 -7.44
N LYS A 218 0.30 -15.35 -8.15
CA LYS A 218 -0.92 -16.18 -8.25
C LYS A 218 -1.43 -16.69 -6.88
N LYS A 219 -0.52 -16.99 -5.93
CA LYS A 219 -0.92 -17.44 -4.57
C LYS A 219 -1.66 -16.33 -3.81
N LYS A 220 -1.12 -15.09 -3.86
CA LYS A 220 -1.79 -13.90 -3.27
C LYS A 220 -3.16 -13.68 -3.90
N GLN A 221 -3.24 -13.72 -5.23
CA GLN A 221 -4.49 -13.56 -5.98
C GLN A 221 -5.55 -14.58 -5.55
N LYS A 222 -5.19 -15.87 -5.48
CA LYS A 222 -6.10 -16.94 -5.04
C LYS A 222 -6.66 -16.70 -3.64
N LEU A 223 -5.82 -16.27 -2.67
CA LEU A 223 -6.29 -16.00 -1.32
C LEU A 223 -7.22 -14.79 -1.27
N LEU A 224 -6.85 -13.68 -1.92
CA LEU A 224 -7.71 -12.50 -2.01
C LEU A 224 -9.04 -12.77 -2.72
N LYS A 225 -9.01 -13.56 -3.78
CA LYS A 225 -10.17 -13.88 -4.63
C LYS A 225 -11.20 -14.75 -3.91
N TYR A 226 -10.74 -15.72 -3.13
CA TYR A 226 -11.62 -16.76 -2.59
C TYR A 226 -11.91 -16.64 -1.08
N ALA A 227 -11.27 -15.74 -0.34
CA ALA A 227 -11.59 -15.54 1.07
C ALA A 227 -13.06 -15.12 1.25
N SER A 228 -13.71 -15.67 2.30
CA SER A 228 -15.03 -15.23 2.72
C SER A 228 -15.04 -13.77 3.17
N CYS A 229 -13.95 -13.36 3.85
CA CYS A 229 -13.67 -11.96 4.16
C CYS A 229 -12.17 -11.76 4.47
N LEU A 230 -11.71 -10.52 4.31
CA LEU A 230 -10.43 -10.07 4.84
C LEU A 230 -10.66 -9.47 6.23
N LEU A 231 -9.92 -9.95 7.23
CA LEU A 231 -9.83 -9.32 8.53
C LEU A 231 -8.69 -8.28 8.52
N PHE A 232 -9.03 -7.05 8.88
CA PHE A 232 -8.06 -5.95 8.96
C PHE A 232 -8.10 -5.29 10.36
N PRO A 233 -7.70 -6.05 11.41
CA PRO A 233 -7.80 -5.60 12.80
C PRO A 233 -6.58 -4.78 13.24
N THR A 234 -6.11 -3.87 12.38
CA THR A 234 -4.91 -3.06 12.65
C THR A 234 -5.10 -2.20 13.90
N LEU A 235 -4.10 -2.18 14.76
CA LEU A 235 -3.99 -1.28 15.92
C LEU A 235 -3.18 -0.03 15.57
N TRP A 236 -2.51 -0.06 14.43
CA TRP A 236 -1.68 0.99 13.88
C TRP A 236 -2.52 2.15 13.34
N GLU A 237 -1.99 3.37 13.44
CA GLU A 237 -2.53 4.53 12.71
C GLU A 237 -2.25 4.33 11.20
N GLU A 238 -3.05 3.48 10.56
CA GLU A 238 -2.82 3.02 9.20
C GLU A 238 -2.89 4.17 8.20
N PRO A 239 -1.83 4.46 7.44
CA PRO A 239 -1.85 5.58 6.49
C PRO A 239 -2.84 5.38 5.33
N PHE A 240 -3.08 4.13 4.89
CA PHE A 240 -4.02 3.83 3.81
C PHE A 240 -4.62 2.43 3.87
N GLY A 241 -3.78 1.37 3.92
CA GLY A 241 -4.24 -0.02 3.94
C GLY A 241 -4.54 -0.60 2.55
N LEU A 242 -3.53 -0.69 1.69
CA LEU A 242 -3.64 -1.21 0.31
C LEU A 242 -4.38 -2.54 0.21
N VAL A 243 -4.14 -3.48 1.15
CA VAL A 243 -4.75 -4.80 1.11
C VAL A 243 -6.28 -4.76 1.18
N MET A 244 -6.87 -3.71 1.77
CA MET A 244 -8.34 -3.54 1.79
C MET A 244 -8.88 -3.33 0.38
N ILE A 245 -8.28 -2.43 -0.40
CA ILE A 245 -8.72 -2.18 -1.78
C ILE A 245 -8.34 -3.34 -2.71
N GLU A 246 -7.25 -4.05 -2.45
CA GLU A 246 -6.89 -5.28 -3.17
C GLU A 246 -7.93 -6.39 -2.96
N ALA A 247 -8.37 -6.61 -1.70
CA ALA A 247 -9.41 -7.59 -1.37
C ALA A 247 -10.75 -7.22 -2.05
N MET A 248 -11.19 -5.97 -1.90
CA MET A 248 -12.44 -5.50 -2.51
C MET A 248 -12.37 -5.53 -4.05
N ALA A 249 -11.22 -5.29 -4.67
CA ALA A 249 -11.04 -5.45 -6.12
C ALA A 249 -11.25 -6.89 -6.57
N CYS A 250 -10.88 -7.87 -5.74
CA CYS A 250 -11.14 -9.29 -5.95
C CYS A 250 -12.57 -9.73 -5.58
N GLY A 251 -13.42 -8.82 -5.13
CA GLY A 251 -14.78 -9.10 -4.67
C GLY A 251 -14.84 -9.65 -3.24
N THR A 252 -13.80 -9.51 -2.44
CA THR A 252 -13.74 -10.00 -1.05
C THR A 252 -14.05 -8.87 -0.07
N PRO A 253 -15.07 -9.06 0.79
CA PRO A 253 -15.44 -8.07 1.79
C PRO A 253 -14.35 -7.90 2.84
N VAL A 254 -14.26 -6.71 3.43
CA VAL A 254 -13.30 -6.36 4.46
C VAL A 254 -14.05 -6.04 5.76
N ILE A 255 -13.59 -6.62 6.87
CA ILE A 255 -14.02 -6.27 8.23
C ILE A 255 -12.79 -5.67 8.92
N ALA A 256 -12.88 -4.42 9.36
CA ALA A 256 -11.73 -3.68 9.82
C ALA A 256 -11.96 -2.96 11.15
N LEU A 257 -10.94 -2.80 11.98
CA LEU A 257 -10.98 -1.89 13.13
C LEU A 257 -10.88 -0.43 12.66
N LYS A 258 -11.61 0.46 13.34
CA LYS A 258 -11.62 1.91 13.11
C LYS A 258 -10.28 2.52 13.54
N ARG A 259 -9.25 2.45 12.68
CA ARG A 259 -7.92 3.03 12.91
C ARG A 259 -7.42 3.71 11.64
N GLY A 260 -6.72 4.84 11.82
CA GLY A 260 -6.10 5.56 10.71
C GLY A 260 -7.06 5.88 9.56
N ALA A 261 -6.64 5.59 8.34
CA ALA A 261 -7.42 5.82 7.13
C ALA A 261 -8.53 4.79 6.86
N VAL A 262 -8.74 3.78 7.72
CA VAL A 262 -9.77 2.75 7.52
C VAL A 262 -11.16 3.35 7.26
N PRO A 263 -11.66 4.34 8.06
CA PRO A 263 -12.98 4.91 7.82
C PRO A 263 -13.14 5.58 6.45
N GLU A 264 -12.11 6.22 5.94
CA GLU A 264 -12.19 6.91 4.64
C GLU A 264 -12.00 5.95 3.45
N VAL A 265 -11.18 4.92 3.59
CA VAL A 265 -11.00 3.88 2.57
C VAL A 265 -12.24 3.01 2.47
N MET A 266 -12.90 2.74 3.60
CA MET A 266 -14.11 1.93 3.73
C MET A 266 -15.41 2.75 3.72
N ALA A 267 -15.39 4.02 3.29
CA ALA A 267 -16.53 4.93 3.39
C ALA A 267 -17.81 4.45 2.66
N GLY A 268 -17.68 3.55 1.68
CA GLY A 268 -18.83 2.89 1.04
C GLY A 268 -19.44 1.74 1.84
N PHE A 269 -18.78 1.33 2.93
CA PHE A 269 -19.17 0.18 3.75
C PHE A 269 -18.93 0.46 5.24
N PRO A 270 -19.47 1.55 5.81
CA PRO A 270 -19.18 1.97 7.18
C PRO A 270 -19.62 0.93 8.22
N GLN A 271 -20.61 0.10 7.91
CA GLN A 271 -21.11 -0.98 8.78
C GLN A 271 -20.09 -2.10 9.02
N PHE A 272 -18.97 -2.15 8.27
CA PHE A 272 -17.85 -3.10 8.44
C PHE A 272 -16.61 -2.45 9.05
N VAL A 273 -16.72 -1.17 9.44
CA VAL A 273 -15.70 -0.45 10.22
C VAL A 273 -16.06 -0.55 11.69
N CYS A 274 -15.44 -1.49 12.38
CA CYS A 274 -15.76 -1.88 13.75
C CYS A 274 -14.96 -1.06 14.77
N ARG A 275 -15.55 -0.79 15.93
CA ARG A 275 -14.90 -0.10 17.06
C ARG A 275 -14.09 -1.06 17.93
N SER A 276 -14.47 -2.35 17.92
CA SER A 276 -13.89 -3.39 18.76
C SER A 276 -13.78 -4.73 18.04
N VAL A 277 -13.00 -5.65 18.62
CA VAL A 277 -12.94 -7.05 18.17
C VAL A 277 -14.30 -7.74 18.34
N ASN A 278 -15.08 -7.39 19.39
CA ASN A 278 -16.42 -7.91 19.60
C ASN A 278 -17.35 -7.62 18.42
N GLU A 279 -17.34 -6.37 17.92
CA GLU A 279 -18.10 -6.02 16.72
C GLU A 279 -17.60 -6.78 15.48
N MET A 280 -16.30 -6.98 15.32
CA MET A 280 -15.75 -7.79 14.23
C MET A 280 -16.23 -9.23 14.31
N VAL A 281 -16.23 -9.85 15.50
CA VAL A 281 -16.76 -11.20 15.74
C VAL A 281 -18.24 -11.26 15.35
N ALA A 282 -19.04 -10.29 15.77
CA ALA A 282 -20.47 -10.24 15.41
C ALA A 282 -20.67 -10.16 13.89
N LYS A 283 -19.90 -9.33 13.18
CA LYS A 283 -19.98 -9.24 11.70
C LYS A 283 -19.57 -10.54 11.02
N VAL A 284 -18.53 -11.22 11.52
CA VAL A 284 -18.10 -12.53 11.00
C VAL A 284 -19.16 -13.62 11.24
N LYS A 285 -19.79 -13.65 12.43
CA LYS A 285 -20.87 -14.60 12.76
C LYS A 285 -22.09 -14.37 11.88
N ALA A 286 -22.49 -13.11 11.69
CA ALA A 286 -23.65 -12.75 10.85
C ALA A 286 -23.46 -13.18 9.38
N GLY A 287 -22.23 -13.16 8.86
CA GLY A 287 -21.92 -13.62 7.49
C GLY A 287 -22.62 -12.87 6.36
N LYS A 288 -23.29 -11.75 6.67
CA LYS A 288 -24.02 -10.92 5.70
C LYS A 288 -23.08 -9.88 5.10
N TYR A 289 -22.64 -10.09 3.86
CA TYR A 289 -21.67 -9.22 3.17
C TYR A 289 -22.27 -8.55 1.94
N PRO A 290 -21.73 -7.40 1.51
CA PRO A 290 -22.12 -6.79 0.24
C PRO A 290 -21.83 -7.73 -0.93
N PRO A 291 -22.62 -7.68 -2.02
CA PRO A 291 -22.32 -8.44 -3.22
C PRO A 291 -20.90 -8.15 -3.74
N PRO A 292 -20.13 -9.16 -4.14
CA PRO A 292 -18.73 -9.00 -4.59
C PRO A 292 -18.55 -7.97 -5.70
N ALA A 293 -19.50 -7.90 -6.65
CA ALA A 293 -19.46 -6.93 -7.74
C ALA A 293 -19.60 -5.47 -7.24
N VAL A 294 -20.33 -5.23 -6.15
CA VAL A 294 -20.47 -3.90 -5.53
C VAL A 294 -19.14 -3.46 -4.92
N LEU A 295 -18.42 -4.37 -4.26
CA LEU A 295 -17.10 -4.13 -3.70
C LEU A 295 -16.09 -3.74 -4.79
N ARG A 296 -16.03 -4.52 -5.88
CA ARG A 296 -15.14 -4.22 -7.01
C ARG A 296 -15.49 -2.88 -7.66
N ARG A 297 -16.76 -2.60 -7.91
CA ARG A 297 -17.23 -1.35 -8.50
C ARG A 297 -16.86 -0.14 -7.65
N TYR A 298 -16.94 -0.25 -6.33
CA TYR A 298 -16.51 0.78 -5.39
C TYR A 298 -15.02 1.10 -5.56
N VAL A 299 -14.15 0.09 -5.64
CA VAL A 299 -12.71 0.27 -5.85
C VAL A 299 -12.42 0.93 -7.20
N ILE A 300 -13.03 0.44 -8.27
CA ILE A 300 -12.86 0.99 -9.64
C ILE A 300 -13.25 2.48 -9.68
N ARG A 301 -14.31 2.86 -8.98
CA ARG A 301 -14.75 4.26 -8.94
C ARG A 301 -13.84 5.17 -8.13
N ARG A 302 -13.04 4.67 -7.18
CA ARG A 302 -12.32 5.51 -6.21
C ARG A 302 -10.81 5.34 -6.20
N PHE A 303 -10.30 4.12 -6.39
CA PHE A 303 -8.92 3.75 -6.05
C PHE A 303 -8.18 3.12 -7.23
N THR A 304 -8.31 3.69 -8.43
CA THR A 304 -7.55 3.22 -9.58
C THR A 304 -6.23 3.97 -9.74
N THR A 305 -5.24 3.31 -10.33
CA THR A 305 -3.98 3.92 -10.76
C THR A 305 -4.23 5.12 -11.67
N TYR A 306 -5.27 5.05 -12.52
CA TYR A 306 -5.67 6.17 -13.38
C TYR A 306 -6.01 7.43 -12.55
N ARG A 307 -6.87 7.30 -11.53
CA ARG A 307 -7.26 8.42 -10.66
C ARG A 307 -6.10 8.93 -9.83
N MET A 308 -5.29 8.03 -9.29
CA MET A 308 -4.08 8.38 -8.56
C MET A 308 -3.15 9.23 -9.43
N THR A 309 -2.80 8.76 -10.63
CA THR A 309 -1.91 9.46 -11.56
C THR A 309 -2.49 10.82 -11.97
N THR A 310 -3.79 10.91 -12.26
CA THR A 310 -4.43 12.19 -12.60
C THR A 310 -4.29 13.24 -11.49
N LYS A 311 -4.40 12.81 -10.21
CA LYS A 311 -4.21 13.71 -9.07
C LYS A 311 -2.75 14.15 -8.93
N TYR A 312 -1.79 13.25 -9.13
CA TYR A 312 -0.36 13.60 -9.12
C TYR A 312 0.00 14.58 -10.23
N LEU A 313 -0.49 14.37 -11.44
CA LEU A 313 -0.26 15.30 -12.56
C LEU A 313 -0.78 16.70 -12.26
N LYS A 314 -1.94 16.84 -11.61
CA LYS A 314 -2.45 18.16 -11.15
C LYS A 314 -1.53 18.78 -10.10
N ILE A 315 -0.94 18.00 -9.21
CA ILE A 315 0.02 18.49 -8.21
C ILE A 315 1.31 18.91 -8.88
N TYR A 316 1.84 18.14 -9.83
CA TYR A 316 3.04 18.51 -10.58
C TYR A 316 2.85 19.85 -11.27
N GLN A 317 1.73 20.04 -11.98
CA GLN A 317 1.41 21.33 -12.63
C GLN A 317 1.36 22.50 -11.64
N LYS A 318 0.81 22.26 -10.43
CA LYS A 318 0.71 23.30 -9.40
C LYS A 318 2.08 23.70 -8.84
N VAL A 319 2.99 22.73 -8.64
CA VAL A 319 4.32 23.03 -8.07
C VAL A 319 5.30 23.60 -9.08
N MET A 320 5.10 23.32 -10.38
CA MET A 320 5.89 23.89 -11.47
C MET A 320 5.53 25.35 -11.79
N LYS A 321 4.37 25.83 -11.36
CA LYS A 321 3.92 27.22 -11.54
C LYS A 321 4.37 28.17 -10.41
N LYS A 322 4.96 27.61 -9.35
CA LYS A 322 5.51 28.36 -8.24
C LYS A 322 6.99 28.66 -8.45
#